data_30de4a3ddfe9a9489f48a009c3a1ab84
#
_entry.id   30de4a3ddfe9a9489f48a009c3a1ab84
#
_cell.length_a   1.000
_cell.length_b   1.000
_cell.length_c   1.000
_cell.angle_alpha   90.00
_cell.angle_beta   90.00
_cell.angle_gamma   90.00
#
_symmetry.space_group_name_H-M   'P 1'
#
loop_
_entity.id
_entity.type
_entity.pdbx_description
1 polymer ?
#
loop_
_entity_poly.entity_id
_entity_poly.type
_entity_poly.pdbx_seq_one_letter_code
_entity_poly.pdbx_strand_id
1 'polypeptide(L)'
;MSDVLAELVRSGRASEAQCDEMWAEVKAVVSKTLVALAPTVAATYALSADADGGADGGPPRNCFQIIGVDLLLDSSLKPWLLEVNHNPSLTCDAEVDRLMKGGVVRSALELVAASANKWEGFDKAAYVEKGRQHA
;
A
#
# COMPACT_ATOMS: atom_id res chain seq x y z
N MET A 1 7.54 -12.96 8.91
CA MET A 1 8.83 -12.89 8.17
C MET A 1 8.61 -13.64 6.86
N SER A 2 9.11 -13.15 5.72
CA SER A 2 8.98 -13.92 4.48
C SER A 2 9.83 -15.18 4.57
N ASP A 3 9.43 -16.23 3.82
CA ASP A 3 10.14 -17.51 3.81
C ASP A 3 11.62 -17.35 3.40
N VAL A 4 11.89 -16.37 2.53
CA VAL A 4 13.28 -16.05 2.09
C VAL A 4 14.13 -15.53 3.26
N LEU A 5 13.60 -14.62 4.09
CA LEU A 5 14.33 -14.09 5.24
C LEU A 5 14.52 -15.16 6.32
N ALA A 6 13.51 -15.99 6.53
CA ALA A 6 13.63 -17.13 7.43
C ALA A 6 14.72 -18.10 6.98
N GLU A 7 14.85 -18.33 5.65
CA GLU A 7 15.92 -19.15 5.08
C GLU A 7 17.31 -18.52 5.27
N LEU A 8 17.42 -17.18 5.07
CA LEU A 8 18.71 -16.49 5.28
C LEU A 8 19.18 -16.61 6.73
N VAL A 9 18.26 -16.48 7.69
CA VAL A 9 18.56 -16.66 9.11
C VAL A 9 18.94 -18.12 9.41
N ARG A 10 18.15 -19.08 8.93
CA ARG A 10 18.40 -20.51 9.14
C ARG A 10 19.72 -20.99 8.54
N SER A 11 20.10 -20.44 7.39
CA SER A 11 21.37 -20.76 6.73
C SER A 11 22.58 -20.01 7.29
N GLY A 12 22.39 -19.15 8.30
CA GLY A 12 23.44 -18.33 8.90
C GLY A 12 23.98 -17.21 8.01
N ARG A 13 23.27 -16.88 6.92
CA ARG A 13 23.64 -15.78 6.01
C ARG A 13 23.23 -14.41 6.51
N ALA A 14 22.27 -14.34 7.42
CA ALA A 14 21.87 -13.14 8.12
C ALA A 14 21.43 -13.47 9.55
N SER A 15 21.52 -12.51 10.46
CA SER A 15 20.92 -12.58 11.78
C SER A 15 19.51 -12.00 11.78
N GLU A 16 18.69 -12.32 12.76
CA GLU A 16 17.37 -11.69 12.95
C GLU A 16 17.49 -10.16 13.08
N ALA A 17 18.50 -9.67 13.82
CA ALA A 17 18.76 -8.25 13.96
C ALA A 17 19.04 -7.56 12.62
N GLN A 18 19.81 -8.20 11.72
CA GLN A 18 20.04 -7.66 10.38
C GLN A 18 18.77 -7.64 9.54
N CYS A 19 17.89 -8.62 9.69
CA CYS A 19 16.58 -8.60 9.02
C CYS A 19 15.67 -7.48 9.55
N ASP A 20 15.69 -7.22 10.85
CA ASP A 20 14.92 -6.13 11.45
C ASP A 20 15.44 -4.75 11.01
N GLU A 21 16.77 -4.59 10.95
CA GLU A 21 17.41 -3.37 10.42
C GLU A 21 17.07 -3.15 8.95
N MET A 22 17.16 -4.18 8.13
CA MET A 22 16.72 -4.15 6.72
C MET A 22 15.28 -3.67 6.60
N TRP A 23 14.34 -4.19 7.41
CA TRP A 23 12.95 -3.75 7.38
C TRP A 23 12.77 -2.30 7.82
N ALA A 24 13.57 -1.82 8.78
CA ALA A 24 13.58 -0.40 9.17
C ALA A 24 14.06 0.48 8.01
N GLU A 25 15.10 0.07 7.31
CA GLU A 25 15.60 0.78 6.12
C GLU A 25 14.60 0.75 4.96
N VAL A 26 13.94 -0.38 4.69
CA VAL A 26 12.86 -0.48 3.69
C VAL A 26 11.77 0.54 4.00
N LYS A 27 11.29 0.60 5.25
CA LYS A 27 10.28 1.58 5.67
C LYS A 27 10.76 3.02 5.47
N ALA A 28 12.04 3.29 5.76
CA ALA A 28 12.62 4.61 5.57
C ALA A 28 12.71 5.02 4.09
N VAL A 29 13.10 4.10 3.21
CA VAL A 29 13.13 4.32 1.74
C VAL A 29 11.72 4.60 1.24
N VAL A 30 10.75 3.77 1.57
CA VAL A 30 9.35 3.94 1.17
C VAL A 30 8.80 5.28 1.68
N SER A 31 9.04 5.63 2.94
CA SER A 31 8.57 6.90 3.51
C SER A 31 9.16 8.11 2.79
N LYS A 32 10.47 8.11 2.50
CA LYS A 32 11.13 9.18 1.74
C LYS A 32 10.54 9.29 0.33
N THR A 33 10.30 8.16 -0.32
CA THR A 33 9.69 8.11 -1.66
C THR A 33 8.29 8.72 -1.65
N LEU A 34 7.45 8.37 -0.68
CA LEU A 34 6.10 8.92 -0.55
C LEU A 34 6.13 10.43 -0.27
N VAL A 35 7.03 10.91 0.58
CA VAL A 35 7.20 12.35 0.85
C VAL A 35 7.61 13.10 -0.42
N ALA A 36 8.50 12.51 -1.23
CA ALA A 36 8.91 13.11 -2.50
C ALA A 36 7.78 13.15 -3.54
N LEU A 37 6.90 12.14 -3.56
CA LEU A 37 5.75 12.06 -4.46
C LEU A 37 4.56 12.92 -4.02
N ALA A 38 4.42 13.19 -2.73
CA ALA A 38 3.25 13.83 -2.14
C ALA A 38 2.84 15.16 -2.82
N PRO A 39 3.75 16.08 -3.19
CA PRO A 39 3.36 17.33 -3.85
C PRO A 39 2.72 17.08 -5.23
N THR A 40 3.27 16.16 -6.02
CA THR A 40 2.74 15.82 -7.35
C THR A 40 1.39 15.15 -7.25
N VAL A 41 1.24 14.20 -6.32
CA VAL A 41 -0.03 13.52 -6.07
C VAL A 41 -1.08 14.53 -5.61
N ALA A 42 -0.76 15.40 -4.66
CA ALA A 42 -1.68 16.42 -4.16
C ALA A 42 -2.14 17.39 -5.27
N ALA A 43 -1.22 17.83 -6.15
CA ALA A 43 -1.57 18.69 -7.29
C ALA A 43 -2.51 17.96 -8.27
N THR A 44 -2.25 16.70 -8.57
CA THR A 44 -3.10 15.89 -9.45
C THR A 44 -4.51 15.70 -8.85
N TYR A 45 -4.59 15.44 -7.56
CA TYR A 45 -5.87 15.32 -6.86
C TYR A 45 -6.64 16.63 -6.85
N ALA A 46 -5.99 17.78 -6.63
CA ALA A 46 -6.63 19.08 -6.67
C ALA A 46 -7.26 19.37 -8.03
N LEU A 47 -6.54 19.07 -9.13
CA LEU A 47 -7.07 19.23 -10.49
C LEU A 47 -8.26 18.31 -10.80
N SER A 48 -8.30 17.13 -10.20
CA SER A 48 -9.42 16.18 -10.36
C SER A 48 -10.64 16.58 -9.52
N ALA A 49 -10.42 17.22 -8.37
CA ALA A 49 -11.49 17.67 -7.47
C ALA A 49 -12.33 18.80 -8.07
N ASP A 50 -11.70 19.69 -8.86
CA ASP A 50 -12.40 20.78 -9.55
C ASP A 50 -13.38 20.27 -10.61
N ALA A 51 -13.20 19.04 -11.12
CA ALA A 51 -14.09 18.42 -12.10
C ALA A 51 -15.40 17.88 -11.48
N ASP A 52 -15.38 17.50 -10.18
CA ASP A 52 -16.52 16.89 -9.50
C ASP A 52 -17.21 17.79 -8.45
N GLY A 53 -16.77 19.06 -8.31
CA GLY A 53 -17.46 20.09 -7.55
C GLY A 53 -17.77 19.75 -6.09
N GLY A 54 -16.79 19.24 -5.35
CA GLY A 54 -16.91 19.09 -3.91
C GLY A 54 -17.20 20.46 -3.25
N ALA A 55 -18.24 20.54 -2.45
CA ALA A 55 -18.75 21.80 -1.86
C ALA A 55 -17.70 22.60 -1.05
N ASP A 56 -16.57 22.01 -0.71
CA ASP A 56 -15.50 22.59 0.12
C ASP A 56 -14.20 22.86 -0.66
N GLY A 57 -14.13 22.60 -1.99
CA GLY A 57 -12.92 22.81 -2.79
C GLY A 57 -11.72 21.91 -2.38
N GLY A 58 -11.97 20.88 -1.60
CA GLY A 58 -10.95 19.91 -1.17
C GLY A 58 -10.86 18.70 -2.12
N PRO A 59 -9.74 17.96 -2.10
CA PRO A 59 -9.60 16.75 -2.89
C PRO A 59 -10.68 15.73 -2.51
N PRO A 60 -11.16 14.91 -3.47
CA PRO A 60 -12.17 13.89 -3.19
C PRO A 60 -11.66 12.95 -2.09
N ARG A 61 -12.30 13.01 -0.92
CA ARG A 61 -11.88 12.27 0.28
C ARG A 61 -12.12 10.77 0.18
N ASN A 62 -12.68 10.31 -0.94
CA ASN A 62 -13.15 8.94 -1.15
C ASN A 62 -12.21 8.13 -2.06
N CYS A 63 -11.05 8.69 -2.42
CA CYS A 63 -10.11 8.02 -3.29
C CYS A 63 -8.87 7.57 -2.52
N PHE A 64 -8.39 6.38 -2.84
CA PHE A 64 -7.10 5.88 -2.40
C PHE A 64 -6.41 5.19 -3.56
N GLN A 65 -5.11 5.02 -3.46
CA GLN A 65 -4.32 4.31 -4.46
C GLN A 65 -3.36 3.36 -3.78
N ILE A 66 -3.25 2.15 -4.33
CA ILE A 66 -2.18 1.22 -3.98
C ILE A 66 -1.01 1.52 -4.90
N ILE A 67 0.17 1.70 -4.32
CA ILE A 67 1.41 1.96 -5.03
C ILE A 67 2.34 0.77 -4.81
N GLY A 68 2.91 0.25 -5.89
CA GLY A 68 3.97 -0.75 -5.84
C GLY A 68 5.33 -0.07 -5.73
N VAL A 69 6.20 -0.58 -4.85
CA VAL A 69 7.57 -0.09 -4.71
C VAL A 69 8.51 -1.28 -4.87
N ASP A 70 9.33 -1.26 -5.91
CA ASP A 70 10.28 -2.32 -6.20
C ASP A 70 11.63 -1.97 -5.60
N LEU A 71 12.13 -2.87 -4.77
CA LEU A 71 13.39 -2.72 -4.05
C LEU A 71 14.32 -3.88 -4.36
N LEU A 72 15.60 -3.57 -4.58
CA LEU A 72 16.67 -4.54 -4.63
C LEU A 72 17.40 -4.56 -3.30
N LEU A 73 17.61 -5.73 -2.73
CA LEU A 73 18.49 -5.90 -1.57
C LEU A 73 19.88 -6.30 -2.05
N ASP A 74 20.92 -5.59 -1.64
CA ASP A 74 22.29 -5.97 -1.91
C ASP A 74 22.78 -7.07 -0.94
N SER A 75 24.05 -7.49 -1.08
CA SER A 75 24.64 -8.54 -0.26
C SER A 75 24.74 -8.20 1.24
N SER A 76 24.60 -6.93 1.60
CA SER A 76 24.53 -6.45 2.99
C SER A 76 23.10 -6.26 3.49
N LEU A 77 22.09 -6.68 2.72
CA LEU A 77 20.65 -6.48 2.94
C LEU A 77 20.22 -5.02 2.86
N LYS A 78 21.04 -4.13 2.34
CA LYS A 78 20.65 -2.73 2.14
C LYS A 78 19.65 -2.61 0.99
N PRO A 79 18.50 -1.94 1.20
CA PRO A 79 17.50 -1.75 0.14
C PRO A 79 17.88 -0.60 -0.79
N TRP A 80 17.74 -0.86 -2.09
CA TRP A 80 17.89 0.12 -3.16
C TRP A 80 16.56 0.25 -3.90
N LEU A 81 16.06 1.48 -4.02
CA LEU A 81 14.85 1.75 -4.78
C LEU A 81 15.14 1.55 -6.27
N LEU A 82 14.37 0.68 -6.93
CA LEU A 82 14.44 0.47 -8.37
C LEU A 82 13.39 1.29 -9.09
N GLU A 83 12.11 1.09 -8.74
CA GLU A 83 11.00 1.79 -9.38
C GLU A 83 9.79 1.94 -8.47
N VAL A 84 8.88 2.83 -8.88
CA VAL A 84 7.59 3.05 -8.24
C VAL A 84 6.48 2.88 -9.27
N ASN A 85 5.60 1.93 -9.02
CA ASN A 85 4.47 1.60 -9.88
C ASN A 85 3.19 2.22 -9.32
N HIS A 86 2.62 3.19 -10.04
CA HIS A 86 1.35 3.83 -9.65
C HIS A 86 0.13 2.90 -9.87
N ASN A 87 0.28 1.84 -10.65
CA ASN A 87 -0.79 0.90 -10.94
C ASN A 87 -0.24 -0.55 -10.91
N PRO A 88 0.11 -1.06 -9.71
CA PRO A 88 0.69 -2.39 -9.59
C PRO A 88 -0.32 -3.46 -10.01
N SER A 89 0.16 -4.51 -10.68
CA SER A 89 -0.68 -5.63 -11.09
C SER A 89 -1.22 -6.38 -9.87
N LEU A 90 -2.54 -6.48 -9.79
CA LEU A 90 -3.25 -7.31 -8.80
C LEU A 90 -3.69 -8.66 -9.39
N THR A 91 -3.24 -9.02 -10.59
CA THR A 91 -3.50 -10.33 -11.20
C THR A 91 -2.90 -11.44 -10.34
N CYS A 92 -3.66 -12.51 -10.14
CA CYS A 92 -3.27 -13.64 -9.28
C CYS A 92 -3.07 -14.88 -10.14
N ASP A 93 -1.86 -15.06 -10.69
CA ASP A 93 -1.53 -16.19 -11.56
C ASP A 93 -1.05 -17.42 -10.78
N ALA A 94 -0.63 -17.22 -9.53
CA ALA A 94 -0.19 -18.27 -8.63
C ALA A 94 -0.85 -18.15 -7.25
N GLU A 95 -0.84 -19.26 -6.48
CA GLU A 95 -1.39 -19.27 -5.11
C GLU A 95 -0.70 -18.25 -4.19
N VAL A 96 0.60 -18.08 -4.33
CA VAL A 96 1.37 -17.09 -3.57
C VAL A 96 0.90 -15.67 -3.87
N ASP A 97 0.60 -15.36 -5.15
CA ASP A 97 0.05 -14.06 -5.53
C ASP A 97 -1.30 -13.81 -4.87
N ARG A 98 -2.17 -14.83 -4.87
CA ARG A 98 -3.50 -14.74 -4.28
C ARG A 98 -3.43 -14.44 -2.79
N LEU A 99 -2.54 -15.10 -2.07
CA LEU A 99 -2.34 -14.88 -0.63
C LEU A 99 -1.78 -13.49 -0.36
N MET A 100 -0.72 -13.10 -1.07
CA MET A 100 -0.04 -11.83 -0.85
C MET A 100 -0.90 -10.63 -1.29
N LYS A 101 -1.37 -10.64 -2.52
CA LYS A 101 -2.16 -9.54 -3.10
C LYS A 101 -3.53 -9.44 -2.45
N GLY A 102 -4.17 -10.58 -2.13
CA GLY A 102 -5.42 -10.61 -1.36
C GLY A 102 -5.27 -10.00 0.02
N GLY A 103 -4.15 -10.24 0.71
CA GLY A 103 -3.81 -9.62 1.98
C GLY A 103 -3.66 -8.10 1.86
N VAL A 104 -2.95 -7.62 0.83
CA VAL A 104 -2.77 -6.18 0.57
C VAL A 104 -4.11 -5.49 0.31
N VAL A 105 -4.94 -6.05 -0.58
CA VAL A 105 -6.26 -5.48 -0.89
C VAL A 105 -7.15 -5.46 0.35
N ARG A 106 -7.18 -6.54 1.12
CA ARG A 106 -7.95 -6.60 2.37
C ARG A 106 -7.51 -5.50 3.33
N SER A 107 -6.22 -5.37 3.60
CA SER A 107 -5.68 -4.36 4.51
C SER A 107 -5.98 -2.93 4.02
N ALA A 108 -5.90 -2.68 2.71
CA ALA A 108 -6.26 -1.40 2.13
C ALA A 108 -7.74 -1.07 2.38
N LEU A 109 -8.64 -2.03 2.14
CA LEU A 109 -10.08 -1.85 2.39
C LEU A 109 -10.40 -1.67 3.88
N GLU A 110 -9.71 -2.36 4.77
CA GLU A 110 -9.86 -2.17 6.22
C GLU A 110 -9.46 -0.75 6.66
N LEU A 111 -8.34 -0.23 6.12
CA LEU A 111 -7.90 1.15 6.38
C LEU A 111 -8.90 2.18 5.89
N VAL A 112 -9.41 2.01 4.66
CA VAL A 112 -10.44 2.89 4.09
C VAL A 112 -11.73 2.82 4.90
N ALA A 113 -12.19 1.63 5.26
CA ALA A 113 -13.39 1.45 6.07
C ALA A 113 -13.25 2.06 7.48
N ALA A 114 -12.07 1.97 8.09
CA ALA A 114 -11.78 2.62 9.36
C ALA A 114 -11.80 4.15 9.25
N SER A 115 -11.33 4.69 8.13
CA SER A 115 -11.37 6.12 7.84
C SER A 115 -12.79 6.59 7.52
N ALA A 116 -13.58 5.77 6.81
CA ALA A 116 -14.96 6.08 6.43
C ALA A 116 -15.90 6.29 7.63
N ASN A 117 -15.62 5.65 8.77
CA ASN A 117 -16.39 5.90 10.01
C ASN A 117 -16.30 7.36 10.52
N LYS A 118 -15.39 8.16 9.98
CA LYS A 118 -15.22 9.59 10.26
C LYS A 118 -15.93 10.47 9.22
N TRP A 119 -16.53 9.87 8.18
CA TRP A 119 -17.23 10.62 7.14
C TRP A 119 -18.70 10.75 7.50
N GLU A 120 -19.16 11.96 7.68
CA GLU A 120 -20.58 12.24 7.88
C GLU A 120 -21.36 11.75 6.65
N GLY A 121 -22.37 10.89 6.89
CA GLY A 121 -23.25 10.35 5.85
C GLY A 121 -22.80 9.02 5.21
N PHE A 122 -21.68 8.42 5.61
CA PHE A 122 -21.31 7.09 5.13
C PHE A 122 -22.01 5.98 5.93
N ASP A 123 -22.95 5.28 5.30
CA ASP A 123 -23.60 4.10 5.88
C ASP A 123 -22.80 2.84 5.58
N LYS A 124 -21.95 2.46 6.55
CA LYS A 124 -21.12 1.25 6.49
C LYS A 124 -21.97 -0.03 6.38
N ALA A 125 -23.13 -0.09 7.01
CA ALA A 125 -23.97 -1.27 7.01
C ALA A 125 -24.58 -1.49 5.61
N ALA A 126 -25.06 -0.44 4.97
CA ALA A 126 -25.56 -0.50 3.60
C ALA A 126 -24.48 -0.87 2.58
N TYR A 127 -23.24 -0.41 2.79
CA TYR A 127 -22.11 -0.77 1.91
C TYR A 127 -21.72 -2.25 2.02
N VAL A 128 -21.64 -2.78 3.23
CA VAL A 128 -21.32 -4.19 3.49
C VAL A 128 -22.41 -5.11 2.96
N GLU A 129 -23.68 -4.73 3.12
CA GLU A 129 -24.82 -5.52 2.63
C GLU A 129 -24.83 -5.60 1.09
N LYS A 130 -24.55 -4.49 0.39
CA LYS A 130 -24.40 -4.50 -1.07
C LYS A 130 -23.26 -5.42 -1.54
N GLY A 131 -22.13 -5.47 -0.83
CA GLY A 131 -21.03 -6.36 -1.15
C GLY A 131 -21.37 -7.84 -0.99
N ARG A 132 -22.25 -8.20 -0.05
CA ARG A 132 -22.70 -9.59 0.14
C ARG A 132 -23.68 -10.08 -0.92
N GLN A 133 -24.44 -9.18 -1.56
CA GLN A 133 -25.42 -9.53 -2.60
C GLN A 133 -24.77 -9.82 -3.96
N HIS A 134 -23.48 -9.52 -4.13
CA HIS A 134 -22.73 -9.62 -5.38
C HIS A 134 -21.55 -10.61 -5.28
N ALA A 135 -21.41 -11.33 -4.18
CA ALA A 135 -20.43 -12.38 -3.93
C ALA A 135 -21.08 -13.77 -4.04
#